data_b5ab94a1b452c2c87bc095eeb32f1a4c
#
_entry.id   b5ab94a1b452c2c87bc095eeb32f1a4c
#
_cell.length_a   1.000
_cell.length_b   1.000
_cell.length_c   1.000
_cell.angle_alpha   90.00
_cell.angle_beta   90.00
_cell.angle_gamma   90.00
#
_symmetry.space_group_name_H-M   'P 1'
#
loop_
_entity.id
_entity.type
_entity.pdbx_description
1 polymer ?
#
loop_
_entity_poly.entity_id
_entity_poly.type
_entity_poly.pdbx_seq_one_letter_code
_entity_poly.pdbx_strand_id
1 'polypeptide(L)'
;MLRFVLGRLVQSLVVLVGILTLTFILLQLAPGNPFATEKNIPEHIVANMRKYYGLDRPPLEQWFRMLGNYFVRFDGGESFTKDGFTVNEIIQESLPVSLLVGGAGLVFALGLGVPLGVIAAARRNRGADYLASSLALAGICLPTFVVAPLAIAVFALELGWFAPAGWEDRRLDWILPAIVLGLFYMGYITRITRAGMLEALSQDYVRTALAKGLPEGRILVIHTLRHGLLPLVSYLGPAVAGILAGSFVVETIFGLPGMGLHTVAAARDRDMPLLMGSVMTYGAMVLVSNFLSDLAQYWMNPRMRGAGGELS
;
A
#
# COMPACT_ATOMS: atom_id res chain seq x y z
N MET A 1 17.66 -2.69 -21.17
CA MET A 1 17.24 -3.22 -19.86
C MET A 1 18.06 -2.67 -18.69
N LEU A 2 19.38 -2.84 -18.66
CA LEU A 2 20.23 -2.36 -17.57
C LEU A 2 20.09 -0.85 -17.32
N ARG A 3 20.11 -0.01 -18.36
CA ARG A 3 19.93 1.45 -18.26
C ARG A 3 18.57 1.84 -17.69
N PHE A 4 17.50 1.11 -18.04
CA PHE A 4 16.16 1.29 -17.48
C PHE A 4 16.14 0.97 -15.98
N VAL A 5 16.68 -0.20 -15.58
CA VAL A 5 16.76 -0.62 -14.18
C VAL A 5 17.58 0.36 -13.34
N LEU A 6 18.77 0.74 -13.83
CA LEU A 6 19.62 1.73 -13.13
C LEU A 6 18.92 3.08 -12.99
N GLY A 7 18.28 3.57 -14.05
CA GLY A 7 17.53 4.83 -14.01
C GLY A 7 16.40 4.80 -12.96
N ARG A 8 15.64 3.68 -12.89
CA ARG A 8 14.59 3.49 -11.89
C ARG A 8 15.13 3.40 -10.46
N LEU A 9 16.25 2.72 -10.26
CA LEU A 9 16.89 2.64 -8.94
C LEU A 9 17.37 4.00 -8.45
N VAL A 10 18.00 4.79 -9.34
CA VAL A 10 18.44 6.18 -9.00
C VAL A 10 17.24 7.06 -8.68
N GLN A 11 16.16 7.01 -9.49
CA GLN A 11 14.92 7.74 -9.20
C GLN A 11 14.32 7.33 -7.86
N SER A 12 14.26 6.03 -7.57
CA SER A 12 13.75 5.51 -6.30
C SER A 12 14.58 6.01 -5.11
N LEU A 13 15.90 6.03 -5.23
CA LEU A 13 16.78 6.54 -4.18
C LEU A 13 16.56 8.04 -3.93
N VAL A 14 16.46 8.83 -4.99
CA VAL A 14 16.21 10.28 -4.89
C VAL A 14 14.86 10.54 -4.22
N VAL A 15 13.80 9.80 -4.60
CA VAL A 15 12.48 9.93 -4.00
C VAL A 15 12.52 9.55 -2.53
N LEU A 16 13.21 8.47 -2.15
CA LEU A 16 13.30 8.02 -0.77
C LEU A 16 14.03 9.03 0.11
N VAL A 17 15.17 9.57 -0.37
CA VAL A 17 15.88 10.65 0.32
C VAL A 17 15.00 11.89 0.43
N GLY A 18 14.24 12.23 -0.61
CA GLY A 18 13.29 13.35 -0.61
C GLY A 18 12.20 13.21 0.43
N ILE A 19 11.57 12.03 0.52
CA ILE A 19 10.51 11.75 1.51
C ILE A 19 11.08 11.83 2.93
N LEU A 20 12.24 11.20 3.19
CA LEU A 20 12.89 11.27 4.50
C LEU A 20 13.28 12.70 4.87
N THR A 21 13.81 13.46 3.94
CA THR A 21 14.16 14.86 4.16
C THR A 21 12.93 15.69 4.49
N LEU A 22 11.85 15.53 3.74
CA LEU A 22 10.59 16.23 3.99
C LEU A 22 10.02 15.86 5.38
N THR A 23 10.01 14.56 5.70
CA THR A 23 9.55 14.09 7.02
C THR A 23 10.40 14.67 8.14
N PHE A 24 11.72 14.69 7.98
CA PHE A 24 12.64 15.29 8.94
C PHE A 24 12.33 16.78 9.15
N ILE A 25 12.16 17.55 8.08
CA ILE A 25 11.82 18.98 8.16
C ILE A 25 10.49 19.19 8.87
N LEU A 26 9.45 18.39 8.53
CA LEU A 26 8.14 18.49 9.17
C LEU A 26 8.21 18.17 10.67
N LEU A 27 9.01 17.19 11.08
CA LEU A 27 9.22 16.87 12.50
C LEU A 27 9.98 17.96 13.26
N GLN A 28 10.94 18.61 12.62
CA GLN A 28 11.66 19.74 13.20
C GLN A 28 10.78 20.99 13.36
N LEU A 29 9.84 21.21 12.44
CA LEU A 29 8.90 22.32 12.48
C LEU A 29 7.70 22.06 13.41
N ALA A 30 7.42 20.80 13.73
CA ALA A 30 6.29 20.45 14.58
C ALA A 30 6.48 21.00 16.01
N PRO A 31 5.54 21.80 16.53
CA PRO A 31 5.68 22.40 17.86
C PRO A 31 5.57 21.33 18.96
N GLY A 32 6.41 21.39 20.00
CA GLY A 32 6.38 20.57 21.22
C GLY A 32 7.66 19.76 21.46
N ASN A 33 7.71 19.12 22.63
CA ASN A 33 8.85 18.33 23.07
C ASN A 33 8.54 16.83 22.92
N PRO A 34 9.36 16.02 22.21
CA PRO A 34 9.14 14.57 22.07
C PRO A 34 9.15 13.83 23.42
N PHE A 35 9.73 14.42 24.46
CA PHE A 35 9.80 13.84 25.80
C PHE A 35 8.78 14.45 26.79
N ALA A 36 7.87 15.33 26.32
CA ALA A 36 6.77 15.85 27.13
C ALA A 36 5.63 14.81 27.17
N THR A 37 5.82 13.76 27.94
CA THR A 37 4.73 12.92 28.41
C THR A 37 3.96 13.65 29.54
N GLU A 38 2.73 13.22 29.83
CA GLU A 38 1.85 13.77 30.90
C GLU A 38 2.50 13.84 32.30
N LYS A 39 3.65 13.22 32.47
CA LYS A 39 4.47 13.33 33.69
C LYS A 39 5.42 14.52 33.53
N ASN A 40 5.41 15.44 34.52
CA ASN A 40 6.39 16.51 34.66
C ASN A 40 7.81 15.92 34.81
N ILE A 41 8.46 15.61 33.69
CA ILE A 41 9.86 15.15 33.68
C ILE A 41 10.73 16.38 34.01
N PRO A 42 11.61 16.32 35.02
CA PRO A 42 12.52 17.41 35.32
C PRO A 42 13.36 17.82 34.10
N GLU A 43 13.55 19.14 33.93
CA GLU A 43 14.26 19.70 32.77
C GLU A 43 15.66 19.11 32.54
N HIS A 44 16.38 18.81 33.64
CA HIS A 44 17.73 18.20 33.51
C HIS A 44 17.70 16.80 32.92
N ILE A 45 16.63 16.01 33.14
CA ILE A 45 16.46 14.68 32.53
C ILE A 45 16.15 14.85 31.06
N VAL A 46 15.25 15.78 30.68
CA VAL A 46 14.95 16.10 29.29
C VAL A 46 16.22 16.55 28.52
N ALA A 47 17.05 17.38 29.18
CA ALA A 47 18.30 17.81 28.58
C ALA A 47 19.28 16.65 28.34
N ASN A 48 19.36 15.71 29.28
CA ASN A 48 20.19 14.49 29.09
C ASN A 48 19.66 13.59 27.99
N MET A 49 18.35 13.40 27.90
CA MET A 49 17.71 12.63 26.81
C MET A 49 17.99 13.28 25.45
N ARG A 50 17.83 14.60 25.33
CA ARG A 50 18.17 15.32 24.08
C ARG A 50 19.62 15.10 23.68
N LYS A 51 20.55 15.13 24.62
CA LYS A 51 21.97 14.91 24.38
C LYS A 51 22.24 13.45 23.99
N TYR A 52 21.62 12.50 24.64
CA TYR A 52 21.74 11.07 24.34
C TYR A 52 21.30 10.74 22.92
N TYR A 53 20.15 11.27 22.49
CA TYR A 53 19.64 11.10 21.12
C TYR A 53 20.25 12.06 20.09
N GLY A 54 21.13 12.98 20.51
CA GLY A 54 21.81 13.94 19.64
C GLY A 54 20.91 15.01 19.05
N LEU A 55 19.79 15.31 19.72
CA LEU A 55 18.83 16.34 19.32
C LEU A 55 19.33 17.77 19.70
N ASP A 56 20.42 17.87 20.43
CA ASP A 56 21.14 19.11 20.76
C ASP A 56 22.05 19.60 19.61
N ARG A 57 22.28 18.78 18.59
CA ARG A 57 23.14 19.10 17.45
C ARG A 57 22.45 19.99 16.43
N PRO A 58 23.22 20.70 15.57
CA PRO A 58 22.65 21.43 14.45
C PRO A 58 21.78 20.55 13.56
N PRO A 59 20.62 21.03 13.06
CA PRO A 59 19.69 20.22 12.25
C PRO A 59 20.33 19.55 11.04
N LEU A 60 21.30 20.20 10.40
CA LEU A 60 22.01 19.63 9.26
C LEU A 60 22.84 18.40 9.65
N GLU A 61 23.50 18.43 10.82
CA GLU A 61 24.24 17.27 11.33
C GLU A 61 23.33 16.12 11.69
N GLN A 62 22.18 16.41 12.33
CA GLN A 62 21.14 15.41 12.60
C GLN A 62 20.67 14.75 11.31
N TRP A 63 20.40 15.52 10.26
CA TRP A 63 19.97 15.03 8.96
C TRP A 63 21.00 14.09 8.29
N PHE A 64 22.29 14.49 8.25
CA PHE A 64 23.34 13.62 7.68
C PHE A 64 23.50 12.32 8.47
N ARG A 65 23.44 12.39 9.81
CA ARG A 65 23.51 11.19 10.66
C ARG A 65 22.33 10.27 10.40
N MET A 66 21.13 10.82 10.30
CA MET A 66 19.93 10.07 9.97
C MET A 66 20.08 9.34 8.63
N LEU A 67 20.49 10.03 7.57
CA LEU A 67 20.74 9.37 6.28
C LEU A 67 21.80 8.29 6.38
N GLY A 68 22.90 8.54 7.09
CA GLY A 68 23.95 7.54 7.32
C GLY A 68 23.43 6.30 8.06
N ASN A 69 22.60 6.49 9.07
CA ASN A 69 22.00 5.39 9.82
C ASN A 69 21.07 4.55 8.93
N TYR A 70 20.14 5.16 8.20
CA TYR A 70 19.19 4.42 7.37
C TYR A 70 19.80 3.79 6.12
N PHE A 71 20.71 4.47 5.41
CA PHE A 71 21.23 3.97 4.12
C PHE A 71 22.53 3.17 4.23
N VAL A 72 23.31 3.36 5.29
CA VAL A 72 24.61 2.69 5.44
C VAL A 72 24.56 1.63 6.55
N ARG A 73 23.98 1.97 7.70
CA ARG A 73 23.96 1.06 8.86
C ARG A 73 22.70 0.22 8.94
N PHE A 74 21.64 0.59 8.21
CA PHE A 74 20.31 -0.02 8.29
C PHE A 74 19.77 -0.08 9.73
N ASP A 75 20.02 0.99 10.48
CA ASP A 75 19.67 1.11 11.89
C ASP A 75 18.76 2.33 12.10
N GLY A 76 17.53 2.07 12.53
CA GLY A 76 16.54 3.10 12.84
C GLY A 76 16.75 3.76 14.21
N GLY A 77 17.67 3.23 15.04
CA GLY A 77 17.89 3.69 16.41
C GLY A 77 16.85 3.15 17.41
N GLU A 78 16.88 3.72 18.62
CA GLU A 78 15.92 3.38 19.67
C GLU A 78 14.64 4.22 19.55
N SER A 79 13.49 3.62 19.87
CA SER A 79 12.21 4.32 20.00
C SER A 79 12.26 5.28 21.20
N PHE A 80 11.68 6.48 21.07
CA PHE A 80 11.60 7.44 22.17
C PHE A 80 10.51 7.10 23.18
N THR A 81 9.50 6.32 22.78
CA THR A 81 8.30 6.04 23.57
C THR A 81 8.23 4.60 24.05
N LYS A 82 8.96 3.69 23.39
CA LYS A 82 9.01 2.27 23.77
C LYS A 82 10.38 1.94 24.35
N ASP A 83 10.50 2.04 25.66
CA ASP A 83 11.73 1.77 26.38
C ASP A 83 12.27 0.36 26.08
N GLY A 84 13.55 0.28 25.68
CA GLY A 84 14.24 -0.98 25.42
C GLY A 84 13.95 -1.61 24.06
N PHE A 85 13.18 -0.96 23.19
CA PHE A 85 12.94 -1.44 21.83
C PHE A 85 13.61 -0.57 20.76
N THR A 86 14.28 -1.21 19.83
CA THR A 86 14.77 -0.55 18.63
C THR A 86 13.66 -0.42 17.58
N VAL A 87 13.78 0.59 16.74
CA VAL A 87 12.88 0.78 15.59
C VAL A 87 12.86 -0.45 14.67
N ASN A 88 14.03 -1.08 14.49
CA ASN A 88 14.15 -2.26 13.65
C ASN A 88 13.37 -3.46 14.20
N GLU A 89 13.42 -3.68 15.51
CA GLU A 89 12.63 -4.75 16.17
C GLU A 89 11.15 -4.51 16.01
N ILE A 90 10.67 -3.28 16.28
CA ILE A 90 9.25 -2.93 16.13
C ILE A 90 8.78 -3.15 14.69
N ILE A 91 9.60 -2.75 13.70
CA ILE A 91 9.28 -2.96 12.28
C ILE A 91 9.27 -4.45 11.94
N GLN A 92 10.26 -5.22 12.39
CA GLN A 92 10.32 -6.66 12.11
C GLN A 92 9.14 -7.44 12.67
N GLU A 93 8.62 -7.05 13.83
CA GLU A 93 7.45 -7.68 14.43
C GLU A 93 6.14 -7.26 13.76
N SER A 94 5.99 -5.97 13.40
CA SER A 94 4.72 -5.42 12.90
C SER A 94 4.56 -5.50 11.39
N LEU A 95 5.65 -5.46 10.60
CA LEU A 95 5.62 -5.51 9.15
C LEU A 95 4.94 -6.77 8.58
N PRO A 96 5.20 -7.99 9.10
CA PRO A 96 4.53 -9.20 8.59
C PRO A 96 3.01 -9.14 8.74
N VAL A 97 2.49 -8.51 9.79
CA VAL A 97 1.04 -8.35 10.00
C VAL A 97 0.44 -7.44 8.93
N SER A 98 1.04 -6.26 8.71
CA SER A 98 0.59 -5.32 7.67
C SER A 98 0.70 -5.93 6.27
N LEU A 99 1.76 -6.69 5.98
CA LEU A 99 1.93 -7.39 4.71
C LEU A 99 0.88 -8.48 4.50
N LEU A 100 0.54 -9.24 5.55
CA LEU A 100 -0.49 -10.27 5.47
C LEU A 100 -1.86 -9.65 5.20
N VAL A 101 -2.26 -8.63 5.95
CA VAL A 101 -3.56 -7.96 5.80
C VAL A 101 -3.64 -7.24 4.45
N GLY A 102 -2.63 -6.45 4.09
CA GLY A 102 -2.58 -5.74 2.82
C GLY A 102 -2.52 -6.68 1.61
N GLY A 103 -1.66 -7.71 1.68
CA GLY A 103 -1.51 -8.72 0.64
C GLY A 103 -2.79 -9.53 0.43
N ALA A 104 -3.42 -9.99 1.52
CA ALA A 104 -4.69 -10.70 1.45
C ALA A 104 -5.81 -9.81 0.91
N GLY A 105 -5.86 -8.53 1.31
CA GLY A 105 -6.78 -7.55 0.75
C GLY A 105 -6.59 -7.34 -0.76
N LEU A 106 -5.34 -7.29 -1.23
CA LEU A 106 -5.05 -7.20 -2.66
C LEU A 106 -5.46 -8.48 -3.41
N VAL A 107 -5.18 -9.66 -2.86
CA VAL A 107 -5.62 -10.94 -3.44
C VAL A 107 -7.14 -11.01 -3.53
N PHE A 108 -7.86 -10.61 -2.49
CA PHE A 108 -9.32 -10.49 -2.50
C PHE A 108 -9.79 -9.52 -3.58
N ALA A 109 -9.19 -8.33 -3.65
CA ALA A 109 -9.55 -7.30 -4.62
C ALA A 109 -9.32 -7.75 -6.07
N LEU A 110 -8.21 -8.43 -6.36
CA LEU A 110 -7.91 -9.01 -7.67
C LEU A 110 -8.81 -10.22 -7.97
N GLY A 111 -8.99 -11.11 -7.01
CA GLY A 111 -9.77 -12.34 -7.16
C GLY A 111 -11.24 -12.10 -7.49
N LEU A 112 -11.83 -11.01 -6.98
CA LEU A 112 -13.20 -10.62 -7.30
C LEU A 112 -13.28 -9.50 -8.34
N GLY A 113 -12.41 -8.51 -8.26
CA GLY A 113 -12.47 -7.33 -9.14
C GLY A 113 -12.19 -7.65 -10.61
N VAL A 114 -11.21 -8.52 -10.88
CA VAL A 114 -10.91 -8.92 -12.28
C VAL A 114 -12.07 -9.70 -12.90
N PRO A 115 -12.61 -10.79 -12.29
CA PRO A 115 -13.76 -11.47 -12.86
C PRO A 115 -14.99 -10.58 -13.04
N LEU A 116 -15.30 -9.74 -12.04
CA LEU A 116 -16.42 -8.79 -12.14
C LEU A 116 -16.24 -7.82 -13.32
N GLY A 117 -15.03 -7.27 -13.51
CA GLY A 117 -14.73 -6.38 -14.63
C GLY A 117 -14.82 -7.07 -16.00
N VAL A 118 -14.33 -8.31 -16.09
CA VAL A 118 -14.43 -9.12 -17.32
C VAL A 118 -15.89 -9.45 -17.65
N ILE A 119 -16.68 -9.87 -16.67
CA ILE A 119 -18.12 -10.17 -16.84
C ILE A 119 -18.89 -8.92 -17.26
N ALA A 120 -18.60 -7.77 -16.61
CA ALA A 120 -19.21 -6.50 -16.95
C ALA A 120 -18.92 -6.08 -18.40
N ALA A 121 -17.67 -6.24 -18.85
CA ALA A 121 -17.29 -5.95 -20.23
C ALA A 121 -17.93 -6.91 -21.25
N ALA A 122 -17.92 -8.21 -20.97
CA ALA A 122 -18.49 -9.24 -21.83
C ALA A 122 -20.01 -9.10 -21.98
N ARG A 123 -20.70 -8.61 -20.94
CA ARG A 123 -22.15 -8.40 -20.91
C ARG A 123 -22.52 -6.92 -20.88
N ARG A 124 -21.78 -6.11 -21.64
CA ARG A 124 -21.97 -4.66 -21.71
C ARG A 124 -23.44 -4.27 -21.90
N ASN A 125 -23.89 -3.30 -21.10
CA ASN A 125 -25.27 -2.74 -21.07
C ASN A 125 -26.35 -3.80 -20.75
N ARG A 126 -25.99 -4.92 -20.09
CA ARG A 126 -26.94 -5.93 -19.56
C ARG A 126 -26.94 -5.91 -18.04
N GLY A 127 -27.87 -6.62 -17.41
CA GLY A 127 -28.04 -6.66 -15.95
C GLY A 127 -26.76 -7.03 -15.18
N ALA A 128 -25.94 -7.94 -15.70
CA ALA A 128 -24.66 -8.30 -15.08
C ALA A 128 -23.62 -7.14 -15.10
N ASP A 129 -23.63 -6.30 -16.14
CA ASP A 129 -22.80 -5.10 -16.21
C ASP A 129 -23.24 -4.08 -15.14
N TYR A 130 -24.54 -3.84 -15.04
CA TYR A 130 -25.09 -2.90 -14.04
C TYR A 130 -24.81 -3.41 -12.62
N LEU A 131 -25.01 -4.70 -12.35
CA LEU A 131 -24.75 -5.27 -11.03
C LEU A 131 -23.26 -5.17 -10.64
N ALA A 132 -22.34 -5.59 -11.52
CA ALA A 132 -20.91 -5.49 -11.25
C ALA A 132 -20.45 -4.04 -11.07
N SER A 133 -20.96 -3.11 -11.89
CA SER A 133 -20.64 -1.70 -11.80
C SER A 133 -21.20 -1.06 -10.51
N SER A 134 -22.40 -1.46 -10.06
CA SER A 134 -22.99 -0.99 -8.80
C SER A 134 -22.21 -1.49 -7.60
N LEU A 135 -21.82 -2.77 -7.58
CA LEU A 135 -20.95 -3.32 -6.53
C LEU A 135 -19.59 -2.61 -6.49
N ALA A 136 -18.99 -2.36 -7.66
CA ALA A 136 -17.75 -1.62 -7.76
C ALA A 136 -17.88 -0.19 -7.21
N LEU A 137 -18.99 0.49 -7.56
CA LEU A 137 -19.27 1.85 -7.09
C LEU A 137 -19.48 1.88 -5.57
N ALA A 138 -20.22 0.93 -5.03
CA ALA A 138 -20.44 0.81 -3.58
C ALA A 138 -19.10 0.64 -2.84
N GLY A 139 -18.20 -0.24 -3.33
CA GLY A 139 -16.87 -0.42 -2.75
C GLY A 139 -16.00 0.85 -2.76
N ILE A 140 -16.12 1.67 -3.82
CA ILE A 140 -15.36 2.93 -3.93
C ILE A 140 -15.96 4.05 -3.06
N CYS A 141 -17.29 4.16 -3.01
CA CYS A 141 -17.97 5.27 -2.35
C CYS A 141 -18.01 5.13 -0.83
N LEU A 142 -17.94 3.92 -0.30
CA LEU A 142 -17.99 3.69 1.13
C LEU A 142 -16.59 3.84 1.76
N PRO A 143 -16.39 4.85 2.64
CA PRO A 143 -15.10 5.01 3.32
C PRO A 143 -14.78 3.81 4.22
N THR A 144 -13.54 3.35 4.20
CA THR A 144 -13.08 2.17 4.96
C THR A 144 -13.35 2.31 6.46
N PHE A 145 -13.22 3.52 7.02
CA PHE A 145 -13.49 3.78 8.45
C PHE A 145 -14.99 3.68 8.81
N VAL A 146 -15.90 3.69 7.82
CA VAL A 146 -17.32 3.42 8.02
C VAL A 146 -17.60 1.92 7.84
N VAL A 147 -17.00 1.32 6.82
CA VAL A 147 -17.20 -0.12 6.52
C VAL A 147 -16.63 -1.00 7.64
N ALA A 148 -15.47 -0.65 8.21
CA ALA A 148 -14.79 -1.45 9.22
C ALA A 148 -15.65 -1.65 10.49
N PRO A 149 -16.19 -0.61 11.16
CA PRO A 149 -17.07 -0.80 12.31
C PRO A 149 -18.37 -1.53 11.98
N LEU A 150 -18.96 -1.30 10.79
CA LEU A 150 -20.16 -2.00 10.34
C LEU A 150 -19.87 -3.50 10.12
N ALA A 151 -18.72 -3.82 9.53
CA ALA A 151 -18.30 -5.22 9.36
C ALA A 151 -18.06 -5.90 10.71
N ILE A 152 -17.46 -5.23 11.69
CA ILE A 152 -17.30 -5.72 13.05
C ILE A 152 -18.69 -5.98 13.68
N ALA A 153 -19.61 -5.00 13.60
CA ALA A 153 -20.95 -5.14 14.18
C ALA A 153 -21.68 -6.35 13.61
N VAL A 154 -21.69 -6.51 12.28
CA VAL A 154 -22.43 -7.59 11.63
C VAL A 154 -21.72 -8.93 11.76
N PHE A 155 -20.45 -9.01 11.33
CA PHE A 155 -19.77 -10.30 11.18
C PHE A 155 -19.08 -10.79 12.45
N ALA A 156 -18.68 -9.90 13.35
CA ALA A 156 -18.04 -10.27 14.60
C ALA A 156 -19.04 -10.31 15.77
N LEU A 157 -19.87 -9.27 15.96
CA LEU A 157 -20.75 -9.20 17.13
C LEU A 157 -22.07 -9.93 16.92
N GLU A 158 -22.77 -9.74 15.79
CA GLU A 158 -24.06 -10.36 15.56
C GLU A 158 -23.94 -11.82 15.10
N LEU A 159 -23.05 -12.10 14.12
CA LEU A 159 -22.90 -13.43 13.54
C LEU A 159 -21.85 -14.29 14.27
N GLY A 160 -20.93 -13.68 15.01
CA GLY A 160 -19.88 -14.40 15.74
C GLY A 160 -18.88 -15.15 14.84
N TRP A 161 -18.73 -14.73 13.57
CA TRP A 161 -17.85 -15.41 12.62
C TRP A 161 -16.38 -15.05 12.78
N PHE A 162 -16.08 -13.85 13.28
CA PHE A 162 -14.74 -13.32 13.43
C PHE A 162 -14.56 -12.66 14.80
N ALA A 163 -13.33 -12.49 15.25
CA ALA A 163 -13.02 -11.67 16.42
C ALA A 163 -13.31 -10.19 16.13
N PRO A 164 -13.88 -9.44 17.09
CA PRO A 164 -14.20 -8.04 16.90
C PRO A 164 -12.97 -7.14 16.83
N ALA A 165 -11.89 -7.51 17.52
CA ALA A 165 -10.59 -6.83 17.53
C ALA A 165 -9.51 -7.73 18.10
N GLY A 166 -8.23 -7.38 17.85
CA GLY A 166 -7.07 -8.06 18.42
C GLY A 166 -6.37 -8.99 17.42
N TRP A 167 -5.37 -9.71 17.93
CA TRP A 167 -4.51 -10.63 17.19
C TRP A 167 -4.25 -11.90 18.02
N GLU A 168 -5.33 -12.55 18.45
CA GLU A 168 -5.28 -13.73 19.32
C GLU A 168 -5.21 -15.02 18.51
N ASP A 169 -6.14 -15.18 17.54
CA ASP A 169 -6.11 -16.28 16.57
C ASP A 169 -5.55 -15.81 15.23
N ARG A 170 -4.24 -15.94 15.06
CA ARG A 170 -3.52 -15.56 13.83
C ARG A 170 -4.06 -16.19 12.55
N ARG A 171 -4.94 -17.18 12.64
CA ARG A 171 -5.51 -17.87 11.47
C ARG A 171 -6.71 -17.14 10.88
N LEU A 172 -7.51 -16.45 11.69
CA LEU A 172 -8.77 -15.85 11.25
C LEU A 172 -8.82 -14.33 11.41
N ASP A 173 -8.03 -13.76 12.32
CA ASP A 173 -8.12 -12.34 12.70
C ASP A 173 -7.76 -11.36 11.56
N TRP A 174 -7.02 -11.81 10.57
CA TRP A 174 -6.65 -11.01 9.40
C TRP A 174 -7.71 -11.00 8.28
N ILE A 175 -8.66 -11.95 8.28
CA ILE A 175 -9.58 -12.15 7.14
C ILE A 175 -10.56 -10.99 6.99
N LEU A 176 -11.27 -10.64 8.07
CA LEU A 176 -12.24 -9.54 8.00
C LEU A 176 -11.58 -8.18 7.71
N PRO A 177 -10.46 -7.80 8.36
CA PRO A 177 -9.70 -6.61 7.99
C PRO A 177 -9.24 -6.59 6.53
N ALA A 178 -8.75 -7.73 6.01
CA ALA A 178 -8.30 -7.84 4.61
C ALA A 178 -9.46 -7.66 3.62
N ILE A 179 -10.64 -8.23 3.90
CA ILE A 179 -11.84 -8.04 3.08
C ILE A 179 -12.25 -6.57 3.07
N VAL A 180 -12.33 -5.94 4.25
CA VAL A 180 -12.70 -4.51 4.38
C VAL A 180 -11.74 -3.62 3.61
N LEU A 181 -10.43 -3.84 3.75
CA LEU A 181 -9.40 -3.13 3.02
C LEU A 181 -9.50 -3.37 1.51
N GLY A 182 -9.73 -4.62 1.11
CA GLY A 182 -9.79 -5.04 -0.28
C GLY A 182 -11.04 -4.55 -1.03
N LEU A 183 -12.17 -4.27 -0.36
CA LEU A 183 -13.42 -3.83 -1.00
C LEU A 183 -13.25 -2.57 -1.85
N PHE A 184 -12.54 -1.58 -1.32
CA PHE A 184 -12.25 -0.33 -2.04
C PHE A 184 -11.46 -0.60 -3.33
N TYR A 185 -10.40 -1.40 -3.23
CA TYR A 185 -9.54 -1.74 -4.38
C TYR A 185 -10.25 -2.66 -5.37
N MET A 186 -11.10 -3.57 -4.91
CA MET A 186 -11.97 -4.39 -5.76
C MET A 186 -12.81 -3.51 -6.68
N GLY A 187 -13.40 -2.45 -6.17
CA GLY A 187 -14.19 -1.51 -6.97
C GLY A 187 -13.36 -0.84 -8.08
N TYR A 188 -12.19 -0.32 -7.76
CA TYR A 188 -11.27 0.26 -8.74
C TYR A 188 -10.80 -0.77 -9.78
N ILE A 189 -10.37 -1.95 -9.33
CA ILE A 189 -9.93 -3.03 -10.19
C ILE A 189 -11.02 -3.47 -11.15
N THR A 190 -12.26 -3.60 -10.67
CA THR A 190 -13.42 -3.93 -11.51
C THR A 190 -13.60 -2.90 -12.63
N ARG A 191 -13.55 -1.60 -12.31
CA ARG A 191 -13.72 -0.52 -13.30
C ARG A 191 -12.59 -0.45 -14.31
N ILE A 192 -11.34 -0.56 -13.86
CA ILE A 192 -10.16 -0.55 -14.74
C ILE A 192 -10.18 -1.76 -15.66
N THR A 193 -10.46 -2.94 -15.12
CA THR A 193 -10.58 -4.17 -15.92
C THR A 193 -11.69 -4.06 -16.93
N ARG A 194 -12.88 -3.58 -16.54
CA ARG A 194 -14.01 -3.37 -17.46
C ARG A 194 -13.63 -2.43 -18.61
N ALA A 195 -13.01 -1.30 -18.31
CA ALA A 195 -12.60 -0.31 -19.32
C ALA A 195 -11.56 -0.89 -20.29
N GLY A 196 -10.51 -1.52 -19.78
CA GLY A 196 -9.47 -2.14 -20.61
C GLY A 196 -10.00 -3.30 -21.46
N MET A 197 -10.90 -4.12 -20.91
CA MET A 197 -11.55 -5.20 -21.67
C MET A 197 -12.46 -4.67 -22.78
N LEU A 198 -13.23 -3.59 -22.55
CA LEU A 198 -14.06 -2.98 -23.59
C LEU A 198 -13.21 -2.39 -24.72
N GLU A 199 -12.09 -1.76 -24.38
CA GLU A 199 -11.12 -1.27 -25.38
C GLU A 199 -10.53 -2.41 -26.20
N ALA A 200 -10.07 -3.48 -25.53
CA ALA A 200 -9.49 -4.64 -26.20
C ALA A 200 -10.51 -5.38 -27.07
N LEU A 201 -11.77 -5.50 -26.65
CA LEU A 201 -12.86 -6.10 -27.43
C LEU A 201 -13.24 -5.31 -28.68
N SER A 202 -12.92 -4.02 -28.76
CA SER A 202 -13.21 -3.16 -29.92
C SER A 202 -12.17 -3.28 -31.05
N GLN A 203 -11.05 -3.96 -30.82
CA GLN A 203 -9.93 -4.06 -31.77
C GLN A 203 -10.21 -4.98 -32.95
N ASP A 204 -9.54 -4.73 -34.08
CA ASP A 204 -9.77 -5.48 -35.35
C ASP A 204 -9.39 -6.96 -35.26
N TYR A 205 -8.40 -7.33 -34.43
CA TYR A 205 -8.06 -8.74 -34.23
C TYR A 205 -9.21 -9.55 -33.61
N VAL A 206 -10.06 -8.92 -32.80
CA VAL A 206 -11.28 -9.54 -32.25
C VAL A 206 -12.30 -9.78 -33.32
N ARG A 207 -12.52 -8.79 -34.24
CA ARG A 207 -13.40 -8.96 -35.38
C ARG A 207 -12.93 -10.11 -36.31
N THR A 208 -11.61 -10.19 -36.54
CA THR A 208 -11.03 -11.28 -37.29
C THR A 208 -11.24 -12.64 -36.61
N ALA A 209 -11.10 -12.72 -35.30
CA ALA A 209 -11.33 -13.95 -34.54
C ALA A 209 -12.80 -14.39 -34.59
N LEU A 210 -13.74 -13.45 -34.52
CA LEU A 210 -15.17 -13.71 -34.70
C LEU A 210 -15.50 -14.19 -36.10
N ALA A 211 -14.92 -13.57 -37.15
CA ALA A 211 -15.09 -13.98 -38.53
C ALA A 211 -14.56 -15.40 -38.82
N LYS A 212 -13.57 -15.87 -38.07
CA LYS A 212 -13.05 -17.23 -38.10
C LYS A 212 -13.90 -18.24 -37.28
N GLY A 213 -15.02 -17.82 -36.70
CA GLY A 213 -15.95 -18.68 -35.96
C GLY A 213 -15.45 -19.12 -34.59
N LEU A 214 -14.49 -18.40 -33.97
CA LEU A 214 -14.02 -18.73 -32.64
C LEU A 214 -15.11 -18.40 -31.60
N PRO A 215 -15.32 -19.26 -30.56
CA PRO A 215 -16.32 -19.02 -29.53
C PRO A 215 -15.94 -17.82 -28.67
N GLU A 216 -16.95 -17.02 -28.29
CA GLU A 216 -16.76 -15.76 -27.52
C GLU A 216 -15.89 -15.93 -26.27
N GLY A 217 -16.09 -17.02 -25.51
CA GLY A 217 -15.29 -17.29 -24.30
C GLY A 217 -13.80 -17.46 -24.59
N ARG A 218 -13.45 -18.09 -25.73
CA ARG A 218 -12.05 -18.25 -26.16
C ARG A 218 -11.45 -16.93 -26.60
N ILE A 219 -12.21 -16.11 -27.29
CA ILE A 219 -11.79 -14.76 -27.69
C ILE A 219 -11.53 -13.93 -26.42
N LEU A 220 -12.44 -13.98 -25.47
CA LEU A 220 -12.35 -13.21 -24.23
C LEU A 220 -11.08 -13.55 -23.43
N VAL A 221 -10.84 -14.85 -23.18
CA VAL A 221 -9.77 -15.30 -22.28
C VAL A 221 -8.41 -15.31 -22.99
N ILE A 222 -8.33 -15.80 -24.21
CA ILE A 222 -7.04 -16.01 -24.89
C ILE A 222 -6.59 -14.77 -25.64
N HIS A 223 -7.51 -14.10 -26.34
CA HIS A 223 -7.14 -13.01 -27.25
C HIS A 223 -7.29 -11.63 -26.62
N THR A 224 -8.25 -11.44 -25.70
CA THR A 224 -8.59 -10.11 -25.19
C THR A 224 -8.02 -9.84 -23.79
N LEU A 225 -8.05 -10.84 -22.91
CA LEU A 225 -7.70 -10.66 -21.48
C LEU A 225 -6.29 -10.08 -21.30
N ARG A 226 -5.30 -10.59 -22.03
CA ARG A 226 -3.90 -10.12 -21.92
C ARG A 226 -3.75 -8.62 -22.21
N HIS A 227 -4.46 -8.13 -23.23
CA HIS A 227 -4.42 -6.71 -23.61
C HIS A 227 -5.31 -5.88 -22.72
N GLY A 228 -6.48 -6.39 -22.35
CA GLY A 228 -7.43 -5.73 -21.46
C GLY A 228 -6.94 -5.55 -20.04
N LEU A 229 -5.98 -6.36 -19.55
CA LEU A 229 -5.38 -6.22 -18.22
C LEU A 229 -4.15 -5.28 -18.18
N LEU A 230 -3.65 -4.78 -19.30
CA LEU A 230 -2.49 -3.87 -19.30
C LEU A 230 -2.70 -2.62 -18.41
N PRO A 231 -3.87 -1.93 -18.45
CA PRO A 231 -4.11 -0.80 -17.56
C PRO A 231 -4.14 -1.21 -16.07
N LEU A 232 -4.63 -2.42 -15.77
CA LEU A 232 -4.63 -2.95 -14.40
C LEU A 232 -3.21 -3.17 -13.91
N VAL A 233 -2.33 -3.77 -14.72
CA VAL A 233 -0.91 -3.98 -14.34
C VAL A 233 -0.22 -2.65 -14.02
N SER A 234 -0.52 -1.60 -14.78
CA SER A 234 -0.02 -0.25 -14.51
C SER A 234 -0.53 0.32 -13.17
N TYR A 235 -1.74 -0.07 -12.78
CA TYR A 235 -2.37 0.36 -11.52
C TYR A 235 -1.87 -0.42 -10.29
N LEU A 236 -1.29 -1.62 -10.45
CA LEU A 236 -0.90 -2.45 -9.30
C LEU A 236 0.13 -1.78 -8.39
N GLY A 237 1.10 -1.04 -8.93
CA GLY A 237 2.07 -0.30 -8.12
C GLY A 237 1.41 0.72 -7.20
N PRO A 238 0.64 1.69 -7.73
CA PRO A 238 -0.17 2.62 -6.94
C PRO A 238 -1.17 1.93 -6.01
N ALA A 239 -1.76 0.79 -6.41
CA ALA A 239 -2.71 0.04 -5.57
C ALA A 239 -2.03 -0.52 -4.31
N VAL A 240 -0.84 -1.11 -4.44
CA VAL A 240 -0.07 -1.58 -3.27
C VAL A 240 0.28 -0.42 -2.35
N ALA A 241 0.76 0.70 -2.91
CA ALA A 241 1.04 1.90 -2.12
C ALA A 241 -0.19 2.36 -1.32
N GLY A 242 -1.35 2.42 -1.98
CA GLY A 242 -2.59 2.82 -1.36
C GLY A 242 -3.11 1.82 -0.32
N ILE A 243 -2.98 0.51 -0.56
CA ILE A 243 -3.33 -0.54 0.42
C ILE A 243 -2.48 -0.39 1.68
N LEU A 244 -1.19 -0.17 1.55
CA LEU A 244 -0.30 0.04 2.69
C LEU A 244 -0.68 1.30 3.48
N ALA A 245 -0.99 2.41 2.81
CA ALA A 245 -1.48 3.62 3.48
C ALA A 245 -2.89 3.42 4.08
N GLY A 246 -3.77 2.69 3.40
CA GLY A 246 -5.12 2.40 3.89
C GLY A 246 -5.15 1.41 5.06
N SER A 247 -4.14 0.56 5.19
CA SER A 247 -4.03 -0.40 6.29
C SER A 247 -3.94 0.27 7.67
N PHE A 248 -3.39 1.49 7.77
CA PHE A 248 -3.29 2.24 9.03
C PHE A 248 -4.64 2.39 9.74
N VAL A 249 -5.66 2.78 8.99
CA VAL A 249 -7.01 2.98 9.52
C VAL A 249 -7.63 1.64 9.93
N VAL A 250 -7.49 0.63 9.06
CA VAL A 250 -8.03 -0.70 9.31
C VAL A 250 -7.32 -1.36 10.49
N GLU A 251 -5.99 -1.34 10.54
CA GLU A 251 -5.21 -1.88 11.64
C GLU A 251 -5.58 -1.23 12.99
N THR A 252 -5.78 0.10 13.00
CA THR A 252 -6.18 0.83 14.21
C THR A 252 -7.59 0.44 14.67
N ILE A 253 -8.56 0.32 13.75
CA ILE A 253 -9.95 -0.01 14.10
C ILE A 253 -10.07 -1.46 14.58
N PHE A 254 -9.36 -2.40 13.96
CA PHE A 254 -9.34 -3.81 14.34
C PHE A 254 -8.34 -4.14 15.46
N GLY A 255 -7.55 -3.17 15.93
CA GLY A 255 -6.55 -3.38 16.99
C GLY A 255 -5.44 -4.36 16.60
N LEU A 256 -5.03 -4.37 15.31
CA LEU A 256 -3.99 -5.29 14.82
C LEU A 256 -2.60 -4.73 15.14
N PRO A 257 -1.63 -5.56 15.58
CA PRO A 257 -0.26 -5.14 15.88
C PRO A 257 0.57 -4.94 14.61
N GLY A 258 0.04 -4.18 13.65
CA GLY A 258 0.70 -3.86 12.40
C GLY A 258 1.48 -2.56 12.45
N MET A 259 2.26 -2.30 11.40
CA MET A 259 3.06 -1.06 11.28
C MET A 259 2.20 0.20 11.30
N GLY A 260 0.97 0.16 10.78
CA GLY A 260 0.07 1.29 10.75
C GLY A 260 -0.28 1.78 12.16
N LEU A 261 -0.61 0.86 13.07
CA LEU A 261 -0.87 1.18 14.47
C LEU A 261 0.34 1.88 15.12
N HIS A 262 1.55 1.35 14.90
CA HIS A 262 2.78 1.92 15.44
C HIS A 262 3.13 3.27 14.81
N THR A 263 2.89 3.44 13.51
CA THR A 263 3.14 4.72 12.80
C THR A 263 2.21 5.83 13.31
N VAL A 264 0.92 5.52 13.51
CA VAL A 264 -0.05 6.47 14.07
C VAL A 264 0.31 6.83 15.51
N ALA A 265 0.67 5.85 16.33
CA ALA A 265 1.14 6.08 17.69
C ALA A 265 2.41 6.94 17.71
N ALA A 266 3.41 6.62 16.88
CA ALA A 266 4.66 7.39 16.77
C ALA A 266 4.41 8.84 16.35
N ALA A 267 3.47 9.09 15.44
CA ALA A 267 3.12 10.45 15.02
C ALA A 267 2.46 11.23 16.17
N ARG A 268 1.54 10.60 16.92
CA ARG A 268 0.85 11.20 18.07
C ARG A 268 1.81 11.46 19.22
N ASP A 269 2.64 10.48 19.55
CA ASP A 269 3.54 10.49 20.70
C ASP A 269 4.91 11.12 20.35
N ARG A 270 5.08 11.58 19.11
CA ARG A 270 6.29 12.24 18.58
C ARG A 270 7.56 11.40 18.68
N ASP A 271 7.42 10.12 18.50
CA ASP A 271 8.55 9.21 18.39
C ASP A 271 9.21 9.38 17.01
N MET A 272 10.16 10.31 16.96
CA MET A 272 10.83 10.64 15.68
C MET A 272 11.53 9.44 15.04
N PRO A 273 12.34 8.63 15.77
CA PRO A 273 12.98 7.47 15.16
C PRO A 273 11.98 6.46 14.60
N LEU A 274 10.94 6.12 15.37
CA LEU A 274 9.94 5.14 14.92
C LEU A 274 9.13 5.66 13.72
N LEU A 275 8.76 6.96 13.73
CA LEU A 275 8.05 7.55 12.60
C LEU A 275 8.92 7.58 11.33
N MET A 276 10.20 7.96 11.46
CA MET A 276 11.14 7.97 10.33
C MET A 276 11.39 6.56 9.79
N GLY A 277 11.59 5.57 10.66
CA GLY A 277 11.73 4.17 10.28
C GLY A 277 10.50 3.62 9.55
N SER A 278 9.32 3.96 10.05
CA SER A 278 8.05 3.60 9.39
C SER A 278 7.94 4.22 8.00
N VAL A 279 8.21 5.52 7.86
CA VAL A 279 8.18 6.23 6.57
C VAL A 279 9.21 5.65 5.59
N MET A 280 10.42 5.33 6.07
CA MET A 280 11.45 4.65 5.26
C MET A 280 10.96 3.31 4.74
N THR A 281 10.38 2.50 5.61
CA THR A 281 9.91 1.15 5.27
C THR A 281 8.76 1.22 4.27
N TYR A 282 7.74 2.05 4.53
CA TYR A 282 6.63 2.23 3.59
C TYR A 282 7.09 2.82 2.25
N GLY A 283 7.97 3.83 2.30
CA GLY A 283 8.58 4.41 1.10
C GLY A 283 9.31 3.37 0.26
N ALA A 284 10.13 2.54 0.88
CA ALA A 284 10.83 1.44 0.22
C ALA A 284 9.85 0.43 -0.40
N MET A 285 8.79 0.04 0.33
CA MET A 285 7.77 -0.89 -0.18
C MET A 285 7.02 -0.33 -1.39
N VAL A 286 6.63 0.95 -1.34
CA VAL A 286 5.97 1.64 -2.47
C VAL A 286 6.89 1.66 -3.69
N LEU A 287 8.17 2.00 -3.51
CA LEU A 287 9.15 2.05 -4.61
C LEU A 287 9.41 0.67 -5.20
N VAL A 288 9.54 -0.37 -4.36
CA VAL A 288 9.67 -1.76 -4.83
C VAL A 288 8.42 -2.19 -5.60
N SER A 289 7.22 -1.88 -5.11
CA SER A 289 5.96 -2.24 -5.77
C SER A 289 5.82 -1.54 -7.13
N ASN A 290 6.15 -0.25 -7.21
CA ASN A 290 6.15 0.48 -8.47
C ASN A 290 7.18 -0.09 -9.44
N PHE A 291 8.39 -0.40 -8.97
CA PHE A 291 9.42 -1.03 -9.80
C PHE A 291 8.98 -2.39 -10.35
N LEU A 292 8.36 -3.22 -9.53
CA LEU A 292 7.81 -4.52 -9.96
C LEU A 292 6.67 -4.34 -10.98
N SER A 293 5.80 -3.35 -10.77
CA SER A 293 4.74 -3.00 -11.74
C SER A 293 5.32 -2.55 -13.09
N ASP A 294 6.35 -1.69 -13.08
CA ASP A 294 7.04 -1.25 -14.29
C ASP A 294 7.71 -2.41 -15.03
N LEU A 295 8.32 -3.33 -14.27
CA LEU A 295 8.94 -4.54 -14.84
C LEU A 295 7.90 -5.46 -15.47
N ALA A 296 6.75 -5.65 -14.80
CA ALA A 296 5.64 -6.43 -15.34
C ALA A 296 5.07 -5.81 -16.62
N GLN A 297 4.91 -4.49 -16.66
CA GLN A 297 4.50 -3.77 -17.88
C GLN A 297 5.49 -3.95 -19.02
N TYR A 298 6.79 -3.79 -18.74
CA TYR A 298 7.83 -4.00 -19.74
C TYR A 298 7.79 -5.42 -20.32
N TRP A 299 7.49 -6.42 -19.48
CA TRP A 299 7.38 -7.81 -19.91
C TRP A 299 6.12 -8.10 -20.72
N MET A 300 4.99 -7.50 -20.34
CA MET A 300 3.69 -7.71 -20.98
C MET A 300 3.52 -6.90 -22.27
N ASN A 301 4.16 -5.73 -22.39
CA ASN A 301 4.01 -4.83 -23.55
C ASN A 301 5.23 -4.88 -24.50
N PRO A 302 5.14 -5.58 -25.65
CA PRO A 302 6.26 -5.69 -26.60
C PRO A 302 6.69 -4.33 -27.19
N ARG A 303 5.78 -3.35 -27.26
CA ARG A 303 6.08 -2.01 -27.81
C ARG A 303 7.05 -1.24 -26.93
N MET A 304 7.04 -1.44 -25.63
CA MET A 304 7.99 -0.82 -24.70
C MET A 304 9.42 -1.40 -24.85
N ARG A 305 9.57 -2.58 -25.42
CA ARG A 305 10.88 -3.19 -25.71
C ARG A 305 11.61 -2.51 -26.87
N GLY A 306 10.86 -1.93 -27.82
CA GLY A 306 11.41 -1.20 -28.99
C GLY A 306 11.70 0.29 -28.72
N ALA A 307 10.93 0.93 -27.85
CA ALA A 307 11.05 2.37 -27.55
C ALA A 307 12.21 2.72 -26.59
N GLY A 308 12.93 1.73 -26.06
CA GLY A 308 14.13 1.96 -25.20
C GLY A 308 15.34 2.58 -25.93
N GLY A 309 15.20 2.95 -27.19
CA GLY A 309 16.22 3.62 -28.01
C GLY A 309 15.95 5.10 -28.34
N GLU A 310 14.73 5.61 -28.09
CA GLU A 310 14.32 6.94 -28.59
C GLU A 310 13.97 7.98 -27.51
N LEU A 311 14.23 7.70 -26.25
CA LEU A 311 14.18 8.73 -25.21
C LEU A 311 15.61 9.07 -24.75
N SER A 312 16.32 9.72 -25.67
CA SER A 312 17.52 10.49 -25.37
C SER A 312 17.19 11.98 -25.38
#